data_9de25d77fc946d07e00c46fc63c6cc85
#
_entry.id   9de25d77fc946d07e00c46fc63c6cc85
#
_cell.length_a   1.000
_cell.length_b   1.000
_cell.length_c   1.000
_cell.angle_alpha   90.00
_cell.angle_beta   90.00
_cell.angle_gamma   90.00
#
_symmetry.space_group_name_H-M   'P 1'
#
loop_
_entity.id
_entity.type
_entity.pdbx_description
1 polymer ?
#
loop_
_entity_poly.entity_id
_entity_poly.type
_entity_poly.pdbx_seq_one_letter_code
_entity_poly.pdbx_strand_id
1 'polypeptide(L)'
;MSSPAENLAIARQYLKTIESGGSPEEIALFFASEVTLEIFPSRFFPSGSRDNLQGIRAAAERGKKVMANQSYEIKNALASGDQVALEVEFVGTLLVPFQHIPAGGQMRAHVAIFLTFKNGRIASQHNYDCYDA
;
A
#
# COMPACT_ATOMS: atom_id res chain seq x y z
N MET A 1 -3.60 -22.17 -7.91
CA MET A 1 -4.54 -21.25 -7.22
C MET A 1 -4.20 -21.20 -5.75
N SER A 2 -3.99 -20.03 -5.19
CA SER A 2 -3.66 -19.89 -3.77
C SER A 2 -4.92 -19.90 -2.90
N SER A 3 -4.79 -20.40 -1.68
CA SER A 3 -5.88 -20.41 -0.70
C SER A 3 -6.03 -19.04 -0.04
N PRO A 4 -7.16 -18.78 0.65
CA PRO A 4 -7.31 -17.54 1.43
C PRO A 4 -6.18 -17.35 2.45
N ALA A 5 -5.76 -18.40 3.13
CA ALA A 5 -4.66 -18.33 4.10
C ALA A 5 -3.33 -17.94 3.44
N GLU A 6 -3.04 -18.53 2.28
CA GLU A 6 -1.85 -18.18 1.50
C GLU A 6 -1.90 -16.75 1.01
N ASN A 7 -3.05 -16.28 0.51
CA ASN A 7 -3.23 -14.90 0.06
C ASN A 7 -3.02 -13.92 1.21
N LEU A 8 -3.51 -14.24 2.41
CA LEU A 8 -3.31 -13.41 3.58
C LEU A 8 -1.83 -13.33 3.96
N ALA A 9 -1.11 -14.45 3.89
CA ALA A 9 0.33 -14.48 4.17
C ALA A 9 1.10 -13.61 3.17
N ILE A 10 0.73 -13.66 1.90
CA ILE A 10 1.34 -12.81 0.86
C ILE A 10 1.05 -11.34 1.14
N ALA A 11 -0.18 -11.00 1.51
CA ALA A 11 -0.55 -9.62 1.84
C ALA A 11 0.28 -9.08 3.01
N ARG A 12 0.50 -9.88 4.06
CA ARG A 12 1.34 -9.50 5.19
C ARG A 12 2.79 -9.29 4.76
N GLN A 13 3.32 -10.17 3.93
CA GLN A 13 4.70 -10.05 3.44
C GLN A 13 4.88 -8.82 2.54
N TYR A 14 3.87 -8.51 1.75
CA TYR A 14 3.84 -7.31 0.92
C TYR A 14 4.01 -6.04 1.76
N LEU A 15 3.21 -5.89 2.81
CA LEU A 15 3.33 -4.72 3.69
C LEU A 15 4.68 -4.69 4.42
N LYS A 16 5.17 -5.84 4.86
CA LYS A 16 6.49 -5.91 5.50
C LYS A 16 7.62 -5.52 4.56
N THR A 17 7.51 -5.87 3.29
CA THR A 17 8.51 -5.50 2.28
C THR A 17 8.57 -3.99 2.11
N ILE A 18 7.42 -3.32 2.10
CA ILE A 18 7.38 -1.87 2.05
C ILE A 18 8.01 -1.27 3.31
N GLU A 19 7.66 -1.79 4.49
CA GLU A 19 8.21 -1.30 5.77
C GLU A 19 9.73 -1.40 5.82
N SER A 20 10.29 -2.48 5.29
CA SER A 20 11.73 -2.71 5.32
C SER A 20 12.50 -1.97 4.22
N GLY A 21 11.82 -1.15 3.43
CA GLY A 21 12.45 -0.37 2.38
C GLY A 21 12.77 -1.16 1.13
N GLY A 22 11.94 -2.15 0.80
CA GLY A 22 12.13 -2.96 -0.40
C GLY A 22 12.22 -2.12 -1.66
N SER A 23 13.00 -2.60 -2.64
CA SER A 23 13.16 -1.91 -3.92
C SER A 23 11.85 -1.92 -4.72
N PRO A 24 11.70 -1.01 -5.71
CA PRO A 24 10.53 -1.05 -6.59
C PRO A 24 10.34 -2.42 -7.25
N GLU A 25 11.42 -3.11 -7.61
CA GLU A 25 11.36 -4.45 -8.21
C GLU A 25 10.87 -5.49 -7.22
N GLU A 26 11.33 -5.43 -5.96
CA GLU A 26 10.86 -6.35 -4.92
C GLU A 26 9.37 -6.16 -4.65
N ILE A 27 8.92 -4.91 -4.59
CA ILE A 27 7.50 -4.59 -4.40
C ILE A 27 6.69 -5.08 -5.60
N ALA A 28 7.19 -4.87 -6.82
CA ALA A 28 6.50 -5.26 -8.06
C ALA A 28 6.27 -6.78 -8.14
N LEU A 29 7.11 -7.59 -7.51
CA LEU A 29 6.96 -9.05 -7.54
C LEU A 29 5.65 -9.55 -6.89
N PHE A 30 5.02 -8.73 -6.04
CA PHE A 30 3.75 -9.09 -5.41
C PHE A 30 2.56 -8.94 -6.37
N PHE A 31 2.74 -8.26 -7.49
CA PHE A 31 1.64 -7.90 -8.38
C PHE A 31 1.60 -8.73 -9.66
N ALA A 32 0.39 -8.98 -10.15
CA ALA A 32 0.19 -9.53 -11.48
C ALA A 32 0.55 -8.47 -12.52
N SER A 33 0.95 -8.92 -13.72
CA SER A 33 1.36 -7.99 -14.78
C SER A 33 0.25 -7.03 -15.21
N GLU A 34 -1.00 -7.44 -15.11
CA GLU A 34 -2.18 -6.66 -15.49
C GLU A 34 -2.84 -5.94 -14.30
N VAL A 35 -2.12 -5.78 -13.20
CA VAL A 35 -2.65 -5.18 -11.98
C VAL A 35 -3.19 -3.77 -12.18
N THR A 36 -4.24 -3.45 -11.44
CA THR A 36 -4.72 -2.08 -11.26
C THR A 36 -4.68 -1.75 -9.78
N LEU A 37 -3.99 -0.68 -9.42
CA LEU A 37 -3.98 -0.14 -8.07
C LEU A 37 -4.72 1.19 -8.08
N GLU A 38 -5.77 1.29 -7.28
CA GLU A 38 -6.55 2.53 -7.17
C GLU A 38 -6.52 3.02 -5.72
N ILE A 39 -6.08 4.27 -5.55
CA ILE A 39 -6.14 4.98 -4.28
C ILE A 39 -7.24 6.02 -4.42
N PHE A 40 -8.29 5.88 -3.63
CA PHE A 40 -9.46 6.75 -3.76
C PHE A 40 -9.18 8.13 -3.18
N PRO A 41 -9.93 9.16 -3.62
CA PRO A 41 -9.72 10.52 -3.14
C PRO A 41 -9.69 10.62 -1.63
N SER A 42 -8.78 11.41 -1.11
CA SER A 42 -8.60 11.62 0.32
C SER A 42 -8.26 13.07 0.60
N ARG A 43 -8.13 13.41 1.87
CA ARG A 43 -7.84 14.77 2.31
C ARG A 43 -6.59 15.35 1.66
N PHE A 44 -5.49 14.56 1.61
CA PHE A 44 -4.22 15.03 1.07
C PHE A 44 -4.06 14.76 -0.42
N PHE A 45 -4.88 13.88 -0.98
CA PHE A 45 -4.84 13.51 -2.39
C PHE A 45 -6.26 13.56 -2.95
N PRO A 46 -6.78 14.79 -3.19
CA PRO A 46 -8.21 14.95 -3.54
C PRO A 46 -8.63 14.27 -4.84
N SER A 47 -7.68 14.06 -5.76
CA SER A 47 -7.98 13.38 -7.04
C SER A 47 -7.80 11.87 -6.96
N GLY A 48 -7.19 11.37 -5.88
CA GLY A 48 -6.79 9.97 -5.82
C GLY A 48 -5.75 9.63 -6.86
N SER A 49 -5.59 8.34 -7.15
CA SER A 49 -4.70 7.90 -8.21
C SER A 49 -5.11 6.52 -8.73
N ARG A 50 -4.68 6.20 -9.95
CA ARG A 50 -4.92 4.90 -10.54
C ARG A 50 -3.68 4.51 -11.33
N ASP A 51 -3.07 3.37 -10.99
CA ASP A 51 -1.81 2.94 -11.56
C ASP A 51 -1.85 1.51 -12.08
N ASN A 52 -1.08 1.27 -13.15
CA ASN A 52 -0.73 -0.07 -13.60
C ASN A 52 0.61 -0.47 -12.93
N LEU A 53 1.17 -1.62 -13.31
CA LEU A 53 2.40 -2.12 -12.71
C LEU A 53 3.57 -1.13 -12.86
N GLN A 54 3.70 -0.50 -14.02
CA GLN A 54 4.76 0.49 -14.24
C GLN A 54 4.58 1.71 -13.36
N GLY A 55 3.33 2.18 -13.20
CA GLY A 55 3.01 3.29 -12.32
C GLY A 55 3.29 2.95 -10.85
N ILE A 56 3.04 1.72 -10.45
CA ILE A 56 3.34 1.25 -9.08
C ILE A 56 4.85 1.29 -8.84
N ARG A 57 5.67 0.83 -9.79
CA ARG A 57 7.13 0.91 -9.68
C ARG A 57 7.60 2.36 -9.56
N ALA A 58 7.07 3.23 -10.39
CA ALA A 58 7.43 4.66 -10.37
C ALA A 58 7.04 5.30 -9.04
N ALA A 59 5.86 4.97 -8.50
CA ALA A 59 5.41 5.49 -7.21
C ALA A 59 6.30 4.99 -6.06
N ALA A 60 6.74 3.73 -6.10
CA ALA A 60 7.64 3.18 -5.10
C ALA A 60 9.00 3.91 -5.12
N GLU A 61 9.50 4.22 -6.30
CA GLU A 61 10.75 4.98 -6.45
C GLU A 61 10.61 6.40 -5.88
N ARG A 62 9.52 7.09 -6.21
CA ARG A 62 9.25 8.43 -5.67
C ARG A 62 9.07 8.40 -4.16
N GLY A 63 8.36 7.39 -3.65
CA GLY A 63 8.08 7.26 -2.22
C GLY A 63 9.33 7.20 -1.36
N LYS A 64 10.38 6.54 -1.85
CA LYS A 64 11.65 6.45 -1.12
C LYS A 64 12.33 7.80 -0.92
N LYS A 65 12.06 8.76 -1.81
CA LYS A 65 12.66 10.11 -1.76
C LYS A 65 11.90 11.05 -0.84
N VAL A 66 10.63 10.75 -0.55
CA VAL A 66 9.78 11.66 0.22
C VAL A 66 9.44 11.13 1.61
N MET A 67 9.57 9.83 1.85
CA MET A 67 9.13 9.21 3.10
C MET A 67 10.06 8.09 3.55
N ALA A 68 10.31 8.03 4.86
CA ALA A 68 11.11 6.99 5.50
C ALA A 68 10.34 6.43 6.70
N ASN A 69 10.85 5.31 7.24
CA ASN A 69 10.30 4.69 8.45
C ASN A 69 8.80 4.44 8.35
N GLN A 70 8.37 3.88 7.23
CA GLN A 70 6.96 3.52 7.04
C GLN A 70 6.61 2.32 7.92
N SER A 71 5.44 2.40 8.53
CA SER A 71 4.91 1.35 9.39
C SER A 71 3.46 1.08 8.99
N TYR A 72 3.12 -0.20 8.85
CA TYR A 72 1.77 -0.65 8.49
C TYR A 72 1.31 -1.66 9.53
N GLU A 73 0.68 -1.18 10.59
CA GLU A 73 0.16 -2.05 11.64
C GLU A 73 -1.21 -2.59 11.24
N ILE A 74 -1.30 -3.91 11.04
CA ILE A 74 -2.55 -4.55 10.65
C ILE A 74 -3.43 -4.70 11.90
N LYS A 75 -4.56 -4.01 11.92
CA LYS A 75 -5.53 -4.05 13.02
C LYS A 75 -6.57 -5.13 12.82
N ASN A 76 -6.90 -5.43 11.57
CA ASN A 76 -7.90 -6.44 11.24
C ASN A 76 -7.58 -6.99 9.86
N ALA A 77 -7.78 -8.29 9.67
CA ALA A 77 -7.49 -8.96 8.40
C ALA A 77 -8.52 -10.04 8.14
N LEU A 78 -9.09 -10.01 6.95
CA LEU A 78 -10.09 -10.98 6.51
C LEU A 78 -9.67 -11.52 5.15
N ALA A 79 -9.87 -12.82 4.94
CA ALA A 79 -9.58 -13.45 3.66
C ALA A 79 -10.74 -14.39 3.29
N SER A 80 -11.19 -14.30 2.05
CA SER A 80 -12.27 -15.12 1.54
C SER A 80 -12.11 -15.29 0.04
N GLY A 81 -12.12 -16.53 -0.45
CA GLY A 81 -11.91 -16.80 -1.86
C GLY A 81 -10.57 -16.24 -2.32
N ASP A 82 -10.59 -15.39 -3.33
CA ASP A 82 -9.40 -14.74 -3.87
C ASP A 82 -9.19 -13.33 -3.33
N GLN A 83 -9.91 -12.94 -2.28
CA GLN A 83 -9.87 -11.57 -1.74
C GLN A 83 -9.32 -11.52 -0.33
N VAL A 84 -8.59 -10.43 -0.06
CA VAL A 84 -8.10 -10.10 1.28
C VAL A 84 -8.49 -8.66 1.58
N ALA A 85 -9.02 -8.43 2.78
CA ALA A 85 -9.32 -7.08 3.26
C ALA A 85 -8.50 -6.82 4.51
N LEU A 86 -7.83 -5.67 4.55
CA LEU A 86 -6.98 -5.28 5.67
C LEU A 86 -7.41 -3.93 6.20
N GLU A 87 -7.47 -3.83 7.51
CA GLU A 87 -7.60 -2.54 8.20
C GLU A 87 -6.26 -2.25 8.86
N VAL A 88 -5.65 -1.12 8.48
CA VAL A 88 -4.24 -0.84 8.77
C VAL A 88 -4.08 0.56 9.35
N GLU A 89 -3.20 0.71 10.33
CA GLU A 89 -2.70 2.02 10.73
C GLU A 89 -1.36 2.26 10.06
N PHE A 90 -1.29 3.33 9.28
CA PHE A 90 -0.08 3.73 8.57
C PHE A 90 0.57 4.92 9.28
N VAL A 91 1.89 4.86 9.43
CA VAL A 91 2.71 5.98 9.89
C VAL A 91 3.93 6.06 9.00
N GLY A 92 4.27 7.27 8.55
CA GLY A 92 5.49 7.49 7.80
C GLY A 92 6.12 8.82 8.22
N THR A 93 7.46 8.90 8.14
CA THR A 93 8.21 10.12 8.45
C THR A 93 8.58 10.81 7.14
N LEU A 94 8.23 12.09 7.03
CA LEU A 94 8.51 12.86 5.81
C LEU A 94 9.98 13.25 5.73
N LEU A 95 10.57 13.04 4.57
CA LEU A 95 11.94 13.51 4.27
C LEU A 95 11.92 14.91 3.68
N VAL A 96 10.77 15.33 3.14
CA VAL A 96 10.54 16.65 2.57
C VAL A 96 9.22 17.20 3.11
N PRO A 97 9.02 18.51 3.14
CA PRO A 97 7.74 19.06 3.61
C PRO A 97 6.58 18.61 2.71
N PHE A 98 5.43 18.37 3.32
CA PHE A 98 4.21 18.05 2.56
C PHE A 98 3.03 18.73 3.24
N GLN A 99 2.29 19.56 2.51
CA GLN A 99 1.18 20.35 3.04
C GLN A 99 1.67 21.15 4.26
N HIS A 100 0.97 21.06 5.39
CA HIS A 100 1.35 21.75 6.63
C HIS A 100 2.37 20.96 7.46
N ILE A 101 2.77 19.77 7.02
CA ILE A 101 3.69 18.91 7.77
C ILE A 101 5.12 19.19 7.32
N PRO A 102 6.04 19.58 8.23
CA PRO A 102 7.43 19.84 7.85
C PRO A 102 8.20 18.54 7.64
N ALA A 103 9.38 18.65 7.04
CA ALA A 103 10.32 17.53 6.96
C ALA A 103 10.63 17.05 8.38
N GLY A 104 10.69 15.74 8.58
CA GLY A 104 10.84 15.13 9.90
C GLY A 104 9.52 14.90 10.61
N GLY A 105 8.42 15.51 10.15
CA GLY A 105 7.10 15.27 10.70
C GLY A 105 6.53 13.94 10.24
N GLN A 106 5.46 13.49 10.89
CA GLN A 106 4.84 12.21 10.59
C GLN A 106 3.50 12.38 9.91
N MET A 107 3.25 11.53 8.91
CA MET A 107 1.92 11.33 8.33
C MET A 107 1.32 10.09 8.95
N ARG A 108 0.05 10.17 9.35
CA ARG A 108 -0.70 9.05 9.92
C ARG A 108 -2.01 8.89 9.19
N ALA A 109 -2.38 7.64 8.95
CA ALA A 109 -3.66 7.35 8.31
C ALA A 109 -4.23 6.03 8.80
N HIS A 110 -5.55 5.95 8.83
CA HIS A 110 -6.27 4.69 8.92
C HIS A 110 -6.60 4.29 7.50
N VAL A 111 -6.18 3.08 7.09
CA VAL A 111 -6.30 2.65 5.71
C VAL A 111 -7.06 1.34 5.62
N ALA A 112 -8.07 1.31 4.74
CA ALA A 112 -8.69 0.05 4.35
C ALA A 112 -8.11 -0.35 3.00
N ILE A 113 -7.58 -1.57 2.92
CA ILE A 113 -6.95 -2.10 1.72
C ILE A 113 -7.71 -3.34 1.29
N PHE A 114 -8.18 -3.35 0.04
CA PHE A 114 -8.86 -4.49 -0.56
C PHE A 114 -8.01 -5.05 -1.69
N LEU A 115 -7.61 -6.31 -1.56
CA LEU A 115 -6.76 -6.99 -2.53
C LEU A 115 -7.53 -8.13 -3.19
N THR A 116 -7.42 -8.24 -4.51
CA THR A 116 -7.89 -9.41 -5.25
C THR A 116 -6.68 -10.12 -5.81
N PHE A 117 -6.59 -11.43 -5.57
CA PHE A 117 -5.44 -12.23 -5.98
C PHE A 117 -5.76 -13.06 -7.22
N LYS A 118 -4.73 -13.31 -8.03
CA LYS A 118 -4.77 -14.21 -9.16
C LYS A 118 -3.47 -14.97 -9.20
N ASN A 119 -3.54 -16.29 -9.02
CA ASN A 119 -2.36 -17.17 -9.03
C ASN A 119 -1.26 -16.69 -8.07
N GLY A 120 -1.65 -16.31 -6.84
CA GLY A 120 -0.70 -15.88 -5.82
C GLY A 120 -0.14 -14.46 -5.98
N ARG A 121 -0.69 -13.67 -6.90
CA ARG A 121 -0.26 -12.29 -7.12
C ARG A 121 -1.44 -11.35 -7.02
N ILE A 122 -1.17 -10.12 -6.63
CA ILE A 122 -2.21 -9.10 -6.48
C ILE A 122 -2.62 -8.60 -7.87
N ALA A 123 -3.87 -8.87 -8.25
CA ALA A 123 -4.41 -8.44 -9.53
C ALA A 123 -5.14 -7.11 -9.42
N SER A 124 -5.61 -6.75 -8.22
CA SER A 124 -6.29 -5.48 -7.98
C SER A 124 -6.07 -5.07 -6.53
N GLN A 125 -5.85 -3.77 -6.33
CA GLN A 125 -5.72 -3.20 -4.98
C GLN A 125 -6.50 -1.89 -4.92
N HIS A 126 -7.35 -1.77 -3.89
CA HIS A 126 -8.10 -0.53 -3.61
C HIS A 126 -7.72 -0.04 -2.22
N ASN A 127 -7.29 1.20 -2.12
CA ASN A 127 -6.95 1.85 -0.85
C ASN A 127 -7.93 2.98 -0.55
N TYR A 128 -8.43 2.98 0.67
CA TYR A 128 -9.27 4.05 1.22
C TYR A 128 -8.49 4.64 2.40
N ASP A 129 -7.90 5.81 2.19
CA ASP A 129 -7.02 6.45 3.16
C ASP A 129 -7.73 7.51 3.96
N CYS A 130 -7.74 7.38 5.30
CA CYS A 130 -8.26 8.39 6.19
C CYS A 130 -7.09 9.00 6.96
N TYR A 131 -6.60 10.13 6.50
CA TYR A 131 -5.46 10.81 7.12
C TYR A 131 -5.89 11.57 8.37
N ASP A 132 -5.03 11.57 9.37
CA ASP A 132 -5.23 12.35 10.57
C ASP A 132 -5.22 13.85 10.24
N ALA A 133 -5.95 14.60 11.07
CA ALA A 133 -6.11 16.04 10.90
C ALA A 133 -4.78 16.81 11.12
#